data_dd4867dd69447a0bbe761c62d2cb9b12
#
_entry.id   dd4867dd69447a0bbe761c62d2cb9b12
#
_cell.length_a   1.000
_cell.length_b   1.000
_cell.length_c   1.000
_cell.angle_alpha   90.00
_cell.angle_beta   90.00
_cell.angle_gamma   90.00
#
_symmetry.space_group_name_H-M   'P 1'
#
loop_
_entity.id
_entity.type
_entity.pdbx_description
1 polymer ?
#
loop_
_entity_poly.entity_id
_entity_poly.type
_entity_poly.pdbx_seq_one_letter_code
_entity_poly.pdbx_strand_id
1 'polypeptide(L)'
;MVKIYRFLAIHHFIIAIGALFGGAAALINPYEPLGVPLELLEGSPFDNYLIPGLILFTIIGVGNLFSSCTAVKSSKHQGYISSVFSWGLMIWIVVQCIMINAIDFLHVLYFILGLLGAVLAMSILYEQRAFPTNLFGR
;
A
#
# COMPACT_ATOMS: atom_id res chain seq x y z
N MET A 1 12.85 18.31 -5.11
CA MET A 1 13.05 16.87 -4.76
C MET A 1 12.99 16.61 -3.27
N VAL A 2 13.65 17.46 -2.44
CA VAL A 2 13.63 17.25 -0.97
C VAL A 2 12.20 17.19 -0.43
N LYS A 3 11.32 18.09 -0.90
CA LYS A 3 9.93 18.11 -0.44
C LYS A 3 9.17 16.83 -0.79
N ILE A 4 9.43 16.26 -1.98
CA ILE A 4 8.80 15.01 -2.42
C ILE A 4 9.24 13.85 -1.52
N TYR A 5 10.52 13.75 -1.24
CA TYR A 5 11.03 12.70 -0.35
C TYR A 5 10.43 12.79 1.05
N ARG A 6 10.36 14.01 1.58
CA ARG A 6 9.75 14.23 2.90
C ARG A 6 8.26 13.85 2.90
N PHE A 7 7.55 14.27 1.86
CA PHE A 7 6.13 13.93 1.73
C PHE A 7 5.94 12.42 1.63
N LEU A 8 6.75 11.73 0.81
CA LEU A 8 6.67 10.29 0.66
C LEU A 8 6.99 9.56 1.96
N ALA A 9 7.95 10.06 2.73
CA ALA A 9 8.26 9.47 4.04
C ALA A 9 7.03 9.48 4.95
N ILE A 10 6.35 10.60 5.04
CA ILE A 10 5.13 10.74 5.86
C ILE A 10 4.00 9.89 5.27
N HIS A 11 3.82 9.95 3.96
CA HIS A 11 2.78 9.23 3.24
C HIS A 11 2.87 7.72 3.46
N HIS A 12 4.06 7.13 3.24
CA HIS A 12 4.26 5.70 3.45
C HIS A 12 4.15 5.32 4.91
N PHE A 13 4.59 6.19 5.82
CA PHE A 13 4.49 5.93 7.25
C PHE A 13 3.01 5.83 7.69
N ILE A 14 2.17 6.74 7.23
CA ILE A 14 0.73 6.73 7.54
C ILE A 14 0.09 5.44 7.03
N ILE A 15 0.40 5.06 5.79
CA ILE A 15 -0.12 3.81 5.22
C ILE A 15 0.36 2.61 6.03
N ALA A 16 1.64 2.61 6.41
CA ALA A 16 2.22 1.51 7.17
C ALA A 16 1.53 1.32 8.52
N ILE A 17 1.29 2.40 9.24
CA ILE A 17 0.63 2.32 10.56
C ILE A 17 -0.77 1.72 10.42
N GLY A 18 -1.54 2.20 9.45
CA GLY A 18 -2.89 1.67 9.20
C GLY A 18 -2.88 0.19 8.84
N ALA A 19 -1.96 -0.21 7.96
CA ALA A 19 -1.85 -1.60 7.50
C ALA A 19 -1.33 -2.52 8.61
N LEU A 20 -0.38 -2.07 9.40
CA LEU A 20 0.13 -2.84 10.54
C LEU A 20 -0.96 -3.05 11.59
N PHE A 21 -1.75 -2.01 11.86
CA PHE A 21 -2.86 -2.10 12.80
C PHE A 21 -3.93 -3.07 12.29
N GLY A 22 -4.40 -2.90 11.06
CA GLY A 22 -5.42 -3.76 10.48
C GLY A 22 -4.96 -5.20 10.30
N GLY A 23 -3.71 -5.37 9.85
CA GLY A 23 -3.11 -6.69 9.70
C GLY A 23 -2.92 -7.41 11.04
N ALA A 24 -2.44 -6.69 12.05
CA ALA A 24 -2.29 -7.24 13.40
C ALA A 24 -3.64 -7.69 13.97
N ALA A 25 -4.69 -6.90 13.78
CA ALA A 25 -6.03 -7.26 14.22
C ALA A 25 -6.48 -8.59 13.61
N ALA A 26 -6.22 -8.78 12.31
CA ALA A 26 -6.57 -10.02 11.62
C ALA A 26 -5.70 -11.20 12.08
N LEU A 27 -4.43 -10.97 12.39
CA LEU A 27 -3.55 -12.03 12.90
C LEU A 27 -3.93 -12.46 14.32
N ILE A 28 -4.36 -11.52 15.15
CA ILE A 28 -4.77 -11.80 16.53
C ILE A 28 -6.12 -12.51 16.56
N ASN A 29 -7.07 -12.06 15.74
CA ASN A 29 -8.40 -12.64 15.65
C ASN A 29 -8.80 -12.83 14.19
N PRO A 30 -8.41 -13.94 13.55
CA PRO A 30 -8.70 -14.14 12.11
C PRO A 30 -10.18 -14.35 11.81
N TYR A 31 -11.01 -14.64 12.82
CA TYR A 31 -12.41 -14.94 12.60
C TYR A 31 -13.31 -13.70 12.67
N GLU A 32 -12.89 -12.68 13.41
CA GLU A 32 -13.69 -11.47 13.55
C GLU A 32 -12.79 -10.27 13.90
N PRO A 33 -11.84 -9.92 13.01
CA PRO A 33 -10.93 -8.82 13.30
C PRO A 33 -11.68 -7.50 13.38
N LEU A 34 -11.55 -6.80 14.52
CA LEU A 34 -12.20 -5.52 14.77
C LEU A 34 -13.73 -5.57 14.55
N GLY A 35 -14.34 -6.74 14.77
CA GLY A 35 -15.77 -6.91 14.58
C GLY A 35 -16.22 -7.14 13.15
N VAL A 36 -15.31 -7.30 12.21
CA VAL A 36 -15.63 -7.58 10.81
C VAL A 36 -16.09 -9.03 10.66
N PRO A 37 -17.30 -9.29 10.17
CA PRO A 37 -17.84 -10.65 10.14
C PRO A 37 -17.20 -11.52 9.06
N LEU A 38 -17.14 -12.82 9.32
CA LEU A 38 -16.62 -13.81 8.38
C LEU A 38 -17.46 -13.95 7.11
N GLU A 39 -18.73 -13.62 7.19
CA GLU A 39 -19.65 -13.72 6.06
C GLU A 39 -19.21 -12.89 4.87
N LEU A 40 -18.44 -11.84 5.09
CA LEU A 40 -17.89 -11.03 3.99
C LEU A 40 -16.92 -11.80 3.12
N LEU A 41 -16.33 -12.89 3.63
CA LEU A 41 -15.41 -13.74 2.86
C LEU A 41 -16.12 -14.84 2.07
N GLU A 42 -17.45 -14.97 2.18
CA GLU A 42 -18.20 -15.96 1.40
C GLU A 42 -17.96 -15.76 -0.09
N GLY A 43 -17.64 -16.85 -0.78
CA GLY A 43 -17.33 -16.80 -2.19
C GLY A 43 -15.87 -16.51 -2.50
N SER A 44 -15.06 -16.15 -1.50
CA SER A 44 -13.62 -15.97 -1.65
C SER A 44 -12.89 -17.29 -1.38
N PRO A 45 -11.60 -17.41 -1.77
CA PRO A 45 -10.82 -18.62 -1.48
C PRO A 45 -10.37 -18.69 -0.02
N PHE A 46 -10.70 -17.73 0.83
CA PHE A 46 -10.22 -17.68 2.21
C PHE A 46 -11.32 -18.07 3.20
N ASP A 47 -10.96 -18.93 4.17
CA ASP A 47 -11.88 -19.38 5.22
C ASP A 47 -11.93 -18.41 6.40
N ASN A 48 -10.92 -17.57 6.55
CA ASN A 48 -10.83 -16.56 7.59
C ASN A 48 -9.90 -15.43 7.12
N TYR A 49 -9.63 -14.47 8.01
CA TYR A 49 -8.82 -13.30 7.67
C TYR A 49 -7.32 -13.48 7.92
N LEU A 50 -6.86 -14.69 8.23
CA LEU A 50 -5.45 -14.92 8.55
C LEU A 50 -4.53 -14.57 7.37
N ILE A 51 -4.78 -15.15 6.20
CA ILE A 51 -3.94 -14.90 5.02
C ILE A 51 -4.09 -13.47 4.52
N PRO A 52 -5.30 -12.92 4.36
CA PRO A 52 -5.43 -11.50 4.03
C PRO A 52 -4.73 -10.59 5.03
N GLY A 53 -4.85 -10.90 6.33
CA GLY A 53 -4.18 -10.13 7.37
C GLY A 53 -2.66 -10.22 7.30
N LEU A 54 -2.15 -11.40 6.98
CA LEU A 54 -0.71 -11.60 6.82
C LEU A 54 -0.17 -10.78 5.65
N ILE A 55 -0.87 -10.76 4.53
CA ILE A 55 -0.49 -9.96 3.36
C ILE A 55 -0.54 -8.46 3.73
N LEU A 56 -1.60 -8.03 4.39
CA LEU A 56 -1.75 -6.64 4.78
C LEU A 56 -0.64 -6.21 5.74
N PHE A 57 -0.34 -7.03 6.75
CA PHE A 57 0.69 -6.73 7.74
C PHE A 57 2.08 -6.69 7.11
N THR A 58 2.45 -7.71 6.32
CA THR A 58 3.81 -7.84 5.80
C THR A 58 4.04 -6.98 4.56
N ILE A 59 3.31 -7.23 3.49
CA ILE A 59 3.58 -6.56 2.20
C ILE A 59 3.21 -5.08 2.29
N ILE A 60 2.00 -4.78 2.73
CA ILE A 60 1.53 -3.39 2.78
C ILE A 60 2.11 -2.67 4.00
N GLY A 61 2.05 -3.29 5.19
CA GLY A 61 2.50 -2.66 6.43
C GLY A 61 4.00 -2.51 6.49
N VAL A 62 4.72 -3.62 6.57
CA VAL A 62 6.19 -3.60 6.66
C VAL A 62 6.80 -3.00 5.39
N GLY A 63 6.22 -3.30 4.22
CA GLY A 63 6.70 -2.77 2.95
C GLY A 63 6.64 -1.25 2.90
N ASN A 64 5.52 -0.65 3.31
CA ASN A 64 5.38 0.81 3.35
C ASN A 64 6.27 1.43 4.43
N LEU A 65 6.47 0.74 5.54
CA LEU A 65 7.41 1.19 6.57
C LEU A 65 8.84 1.25 6.00
N PHE A 66 9.24 0.21 5.27
CA PHE A 66 10.54 0.19 4.56
C PHE A 66 10.64 1.35 3.58
N SER A 67 9.59 1.59 2.79
CA SER A 67 9.58 2.69 1.82
C SER A 67 9.68 4.05 2.53
N SER A 68 9.02 4.20 3.68
CA SER A 68 9.14 5.42 4.49
C SER A 68 10.59 5.63 4.95
N CYS A 69 11.23 4.59 5.46
CA CYS A 69 12.61 4.68 5.93
C CYS A 69 13.58 5.05 4.80
N THR A 70 13.42 4.48 3.62
CA THR A 70 14.27 4.81 2.47
C THR A 70 14.03 6.24 1.99
N ALA A 71 12.79 6.74 2.09
CA ALA A 71 12.46 8.12 1.74
C ALA A 71 13.13 9.11 2.72
N VAL A 72 13.14 8.79 4.01
CA VAL A 72 13.85 9.61 5.01
C VAL A 72 15.34 9.72 4.65
N LYS A 73 15.92 8.63 4.17
CA LYS A 73 17.33 8.58 3.77
C LYS A 73 17.57 9.15 2.37
N SER A 74 16.53 9.63 1.70
CA SER A 74 16.61 10.16 0.33
C SER A 74 17.29 9.20 -0.64
N SER A 75 16.86 7.91 -0.59
CA SER A 75 17.41 6.86 -1.42
C SER A 75 17.31 7.22 -2.91
N LYS A 76 18.37 6.95 -3.67
CA LYS A 76 18.34 7.14 -5.13
C LYS A 76 17.39 6.19 -5.83
N HIS A 77 16.96 5.13 -5.17
CA HIS A 77 16.01 4.15 -5.71
C HIS A 77 14.57 4.40 -5.26
N GLN A 78 14.32 5.54 -4.60
CA GLN A 78 13.00 5.81 -4.01
C GLN A 78 11.88 5.79 -5.03
N GLY A 79 12.14 6.26 -6.26
CA GLY A 79 11.13 6.23 -7.32
C GLY A 79 10.60 4.82 -7.57
N TYR A 80 11.48 3.83 -7.62
CA TYR A 80 11.08 2.44 -7.79
C TYR A 80 10.48 1.85 -6.53
N ILE A 81 11.05 2.14 -5.38
CA ILE A 81 10.56 1.62 -4.10
C ILE A 81 9.12 2.12 -3.84
N SER A 82 8.89 3.42 -3.96
CA SER A 82 7.55 4.00 -3.78
C SER A 82 6.58 3.48 -4.83
N SER A 83 7.04 3.29 -6.06
CA SER A 83 6.21 2.76 -7.14
C SER A 83 5.72 1.35 -6.82
N VAL A 84 6.63 0.46 -6.38
CA VAL A 84 6.28 -0.92 -6.05
C VAL A 84 5.22 -0.96 -4.96
N PHE A 85 5.41 -0.23 -3.87
CA PHE A 85 4.49 -0.31 -2.73
C PHE A 85 3.20 0.47 -2.97
N SER A 86 3.23 1.52 -3.79
CA SER A 86 2.00 2.25 -4.15
C SER A 86 1.13 1.42 -5.09
N TRP A 87 1.69 0.80 -6.11
CA TRP A 87 0.96 -0.11 -6.98
C TRP A 87 0.50 -1.34 -6.22
N GLY A 88 1.34 -1.87 -5.33
CA GLY A 88 0.97 -3.00 -4.47
C GLY A 88 -0.25 -2.68 -3.62
N LEU A 89 -0.30 -1.48 -3.05
CA LEU A 89 -1.45 -1.04 -2.27
C LEU A 89 -2.72 -0.97 -3.12
N MET A 90 -2.64 -0.36 -4.30
CA MET A 90 -3.80 -0.26 -5.20
C MET A 90 -4.31 -1.63 -5.61
N ILE A 91 -3.41 -2.54 -5.97
CA ILE A 91 -3.78 -3.91 -6.34
C ILE A 91 -4.44 -4.62 -5.16
N TRP A 92 -3.88 -4.47 -3.96
CA TRP A 92 -4.44 -5.08 -2.76
C TRP A 92 -5.85 -4.58 -2.46
N ILE A 93 -6.08 -3.27 -2.61
CA ILE A 93 -7.42 -2.70 -2.40
C ILE A 93 -8.43 -3.28 -3.40
N VAL A 94 -8.04 -3.41 -4.68
CA VAL A 94 -8.91 -4.03 -5.68
C VAL A 94 -9.22 -5.48 -5.31
N VAL A 95 -8.20 -6.23 -4.88
CA VAL A 95 -8.39 -7.63 -4.44
C VAL A 95 -9.36 -7.69 -3.26
N GLN A 96 -9.21 -6.80 -2.28
CA GLN A 96 -10.12 -6.75 -1.13
C GLN A 96 -11.55 -6.46 -1.56
N CYS A 97 -11.77 -5.51 -2.44
CA CYS A 97 -13.11 -5.16 -2.91
C CYS A 97 -13.78 -6.33 -3.64
N ILE A 98 -13.02 -7.06 -4.44
CA ILE A 98 -13.53 -8.25 -5.12
C ILE A 98 -13.84 -9.36 -4.11
N MET A 99 -12.95 -9.55 -3.15
CA MET A 99 -13.04 -10.61 -2.16
C MET A 99 -14.26 -10.48 -1.26
N ILE A 100 -14.53 -9.27 -0.79
CA ILE A 100 -15.70 -9.02 0.08
C ILE A 100 -16.92 -8.55 -0.70
N ASN A 101 -16.79 -8.39 -2.02
CA ASN A 101 -17.86 -7.96 -2.93
C ASN A 101 -18.53 -6.66 -2.45
N ALA A 102 -17.72 -5.71 -2.01
CA ALA A 102 -18.19 -4.42 -1.51
C ALA A 102 -17.09 -3.38 -1.61
N ILE A 103 -17.48 -2.11 -1.68
CA ILE A 103 -16.56 -0.98 -1.66
C ILE A 103 -16.93 -0.11 -0.46
N ASP A 104 -15.96 0.10 0.43
CA ASP A 104 -16.14 0.93 1.62
C ASP A 104 -15.33 2.22 1.46
N PHE A 105 -15.61 3.20 2.31
CA PHE A 105 -14.88 4.48 2.33
C PHE A 105 -13.36 4.27 2.45
N LEU A 106 -12.94 3.36 3.32
CA LEU A 106 -11.52 3.08 3.51
C LEU A 106 -10.85 2.52 2.25
N HIS A 107 -11.56 1.72 1.46
CA HIS A 107 -11.04 1.22 0.20
C HIS A 107 -10.76 2.37 -0.77
N VAL A 108 -11.69 3.30 -0.90
CA VAL A 108 -11.53 4.47 -1.77
C VAL A 108 -10.38 5.34 -1.28
N LEU A 109 -10.32 5.61 0.03
CA LEU A 109 -9.28 6.44 0.62
C LEU A 109 -7.89 5.86 0.36
N TYR A 110 -7.69 4.57 0.66
CA TYR A 110 -6.38 3.95 0.50
C TYR A 110 -6.00 3.77 -0.97
N PHE A 111 -6.99 3.56 -1.86
CA PHE A 111 -6.71 3.53 -3.29
C PHE A 111 -6.19 4.88 -3.78
N ILE A 112 -6.82 5.98 -3.34
CA ILE A 112 -6.37 7.32 -3.68
C ILE A 112 -4.96 7.57 -3.13
N LEU A 113 -4.67 7.14 -1.90
CA LEU A 113 -3.33 7.25 -1.32
C LEU A 113 -2.31 6.48 -2.15
N GLY A 114 -2.65 5.28 -2.61
CA GLY A 114 -1.78 4.50 -3.50
C GLY A 114 -1.54 5.22 -4.82
N LEU A 115 -2.58 5.76 -5.41
CA LEU A 115 -2.47 6.52 -6.66
C LEU A 115 -1.57 7.74 -6.50
N LEU A 116 -1.73 8.48 -5.41
CA LEU A 116 -0.89 9.64 -5.11
C LEU A 116 0.58 9.23 -4.99
N GLY A 117 0.84 8.15 -4.27
CA GLY A 117 2.20 7.63 -4.13
C GLY A 117 2.81 7.21 -5.47
N ALA A 118 2.01 6.58 -6.33
CA ALA A 118 2.47 6.18 -7.67
C ALA A 118 2.80 7.40 -8.55
N VAL A 119 1.99 8.44 -8.49
CA VAL A 119 2.22 9.68 -9.25
C VAL A 119 3.51 10.35 -8.77
N LEU A 120 3.70 10.45 -7.46
CA LEU A 120 4.92 11.06 -6.90
C LEU A 120 6.16 10.23 -7.21
N ALA A 121 6.03 8.90 -7.18
CA ALA A 121 7.12 8.00 -7.57
C ALA A 121 7.50 8.21 -9.04
N MET A 122 6.51 8.33 -9.92
CA MET A 122 6.74 8.59 -11.33
C MET A 122 7.42 9.94 -11.54
N SER A 123 7.07 10.96 -10.74
CA SER A 123 7.71 12.26 -10.79
C SER A 123 9.20 12.18 -10.48
N ILE A 124 9.57 11.38 -9.47
CA ILE A 124 10.98 11.14 -9.14
C ILE A 124 11.69 10.47 -10.31
N LEU A 125 11.11 9.42 -10.87
CA LEU A 125 11.71 8.70 -11.99
C LEU A 125 11.86 9.61 -13.20
N TYR A 126 10.91 10.48 -13.47
CA TYR A 126 10.97 11.45 -14.54
C TYR A 126 12.14 12.41 -14.36
N GLU A 127 12.32 12.95 -13.14
CA GLU A 127 13.41 13.86 -12.84
C GLU A 127 14.77 13.17 -12.97
N GLN A 128 14.84 11.89 -12.60
CA GLN A 128 16.08 11.09 -12.71
C GLN A 128 16.31 10.54 -14.11
N ARG A 129 15.38 10.78 -15.05
CA ARG A 129 15.42 10.22 -16.41
C ARG A 129 15.54 8.68 -16.37
N ALA A 130 14.91 8.07 -15.38
CA ALA A 130 14.95 6.63 -15.19
C ALA A 130 13.82 5.94 -15.95
N PHE A 131 14.01 4.66 -16.27
CA PHE A 131 12.97 3.86 -16.89
C PHE A 131 11.70 3.83 -15.98
N PRO A 132 10.48 3.91 -16.50
CA PRO A 132 10.13 3.97 -17.92
C PRO A 132 10.07 5.40 -18.49
N THR A 133 10.32 6.43 -17.71
CA THR A 133 10.13 7.82 -18.12
C THR A 133 11.15 8.25 -19.18
N ASN A 134 12.30 7.58 -19.22
CA ASN A 134 13.31 7.85 -20.24
C ASN A 134 12.83 7.52 -21.66
N LEU A 135 11.76 6.72 -21.80
CA LEU A 135 11.17 6.38 -23.09
C LEU A 135 10.37 7.52 -23.70
N PHE A 136 10.05 8.55 -22.93
CA PHE A 136 9.23 9.67 -23.40
C PHE A 136 10.07 10.83 -23.99
N GLY A 137 11.31 10.56 -24.35
CA GLY A 137 12.09 11.47 -25.17
C GLY A 137 12.47 12.81 -24.54
N ARG A 138 12.77 12.82 -23.32
CA ARG A 138 13.14 14.04 -22.60
C ARG A 138 14.61 14.44 -22.77
#